data_07291d573db28dbbfca716593f0cc265
#
_entry.id   07291d573db28dbbfca716593f0cc265
#
_cell.length_a   1.000
_cell.length_b   1.000
_cell.length_c   1.000
_cell.angle_alpha   90.00
_cell.angle_beta   90.00
_cell.angle_gamma   90.00
#
_symmetry.space_group_name_H-M   'P 1'
#
loop_
_entity.id
_entity.type
_entity.pdbx_description
1 polymer ?
#
loop_
_entity_poly.entity_id
_entity_poly.type
_entity_poly.pdbx_seq_one_letter_code
_entity_poly.pdbx_strand_id
1 'polypeptide(L)'
;PEILCMGGSATSGNATPAAEFNILVDPEAAKIVFESGIPIKMAGLNLTRQNHMDMADVEQLRAIGGTVGDFAADILEFSVKNSDFTSICDACAVAWWVDDRVITKSIRTQVDVETKGEFTRGMTVCDWRDFMGTDPEQEISREKCWNKYKTSGNVEVAMEFDQKRFREVLFDTVGTKKIMYKFAKLTKIS
;
A
#
# COMPACT_ATOMS: atom_id res chain seq x y z
N PRO A 1 -8.39 -1.17 16.55
CA PRO A 1 -8.69 -1.31 15.12
C PRO A 1 -7.61 -0.61 14.30
N GLU A 2 -7.28 -1.15 13.13
CA GLU A 2 -6.31 -0.61 12.17
C GLU A 2 -6.94 -0.70 10.78
N ILE A 3 -6.68 0.28 9.93
CA ILE A 3 -7.10 0.28 8.53
C ILE A 3 -5.91 -0.10 7.67
N LEU A 4 -6.11 -1.07 6.79
CA LEU A 4 -5.16 -1.41 5.74
C LEU A 4 -5.70 -0.91 4.41
N CYS A 5 -4.94 -0.07 3.73
CA CYS A 5 -5.37 0.62 2.52
C CYS A 5 -4.41 0.32 1.36
N MET A 6 -4.95 -0.20 0.23
CA MET A 6 -4.28 -0.02 -1.06
C MET A 6 -4.85 1.23 -1.72
N GLY A 7 -4.03 2.25 -1.87
CA GLY A 7 -4.42 3.53 -2.48
C GLY A 7 -3.44 4.64 -2.17
N GLY A 8 -3.57 5.71 -2.89
CA GLY A 8 -2.69 6.86 -2.80
C GLY A 8 -1.27 6.60 -3.32
N SER A 9 -0.42 7.56 -3.14
CA SER A 9 0.99 7.49 -3.51
C SER A 9 1.83 8.44 -2.68
N ALA A 10 3.00 7.99 -2.30
CA ALA A 10 4.03 8.84 -1.69
C ALA A 10 4.85 9.63 -2.73
N THR A 11 4.60 9.38 -4.02
CA THR A 11 5.33 10.01 -5.14
C THR A 11 4.36 10.55 -6.19
N SER A 12 4.27 9.93 -7.36
CA SER A 12 3.42 10.35 -8.47
C SER A 12 2.15 9.49 -8.58
N GLY A 13 1.11 10.04 -9.19
CA GLY A 13 -0.12 9.32 -9.49
C GLY A 13 -0.05 8.38 -10.69
N ASN A 14 -1.21 7.81 -11.04
CA ASN A 14 -1.44 7.03 -12.27
C ASN A 14 -2.70 7.47 -13.01
N ALA A 15 -3.73 7.91 -12.29
CA ALA A 15 -4.94 8.44 -12.92
C ALA A 15 -4.76 9.89 -13.36
N THR A 16 -4.03 10.68 -12.59
CA THR A 16 -3.47 11.98 -12.96
C THR A 16 -2.00 12.01 -12.60
N PRO A 17 -1.21 13.01 -13.01
CA PRO A 17 0.18 13.14 -12.56
C PRO A 17 0.34 13.15 -11.04
N ALA A 18 -0.67 13.63 -10.31
CA ALA A 18 -0.63 13.77 -8.85
C ALA A 18 -1.40 12.66 -8.10
N ALA A 19 -2.51 12.17 -8.66
CA ALA A 19 -3.45 11.32 -7.95
C ALA A 19 -3.38 9.85 -8.38
N GLU A 20 -3.42 8.97 -7.39
CA GLU A 20 -3.67 7.55 -7.58
C GLU A 20 -5.19 7.30 -7.75
N PHE A 21 -5.55 6.30 -8.55
CA PHE A 21 -6.91 6.04 -9.01
C PHE A 21 -7.92 5.84 -7.86
N ASN A 22 -7.60 4.99 -6.88
CA ASN A 22 -8.54 4.66 -5.80
C ASN A 22 -8.89 5.90 -4.96
N ILE A 23 -7.90 6.75 -4.69
CA ILE A 23 -8.14 8.00 -3.95
C ILE A 23 -8.85 9.04 -4.82
N LEU A 24 -8.55 9.08 -6.13
CA LEU A 24 -9.18 10.04 -7.04
C LEU A 24 -10.68 9.76 -7.25
N VAL A 25 -11.11 8.50 -7.16
CA VAL A 25 -12.54 8.11 -7.33
C VAL A 25 -13.43 8.79 -6.30
N ASP A 26 -12.99 8.87 -5.03
CA ASP A 26 -13.70 9.58 -3.96
C ASP A 26 -12.71 10.18 -2.95
N PRO A 27 -12.09 11.33 -3.28
CA PRO A 27 -11.10 11.95 -2.40
C PRO A 27 -11.71 12.52 -1.13
N GLU A 28 -12.99 12.86 -1.12
CA GLU A 28 -13.72 13.32 0.08
C GLU A 28 -13.88 12.18 1.09
N ALA A 29 -14.29 11.00 0.64
CA ALA A 29 -14.36 9.81 1.51
C ALA A 29 -12.97 9.39 2.01
N ALA A 30 -11.97 9.39 1.13
CA ALA A 30 -10.59 9.11 1.50
C ALA A 30 -10.10 10.10 2.59
N LYS A 31 -10.36 11.40 2.42
CA LYS A 31 -10.01 12.42 3.42
C LYS A 31 -10.60 12.12 4.80
N ILE A 32 -11.87 11.75 4.87
CA ILE A 32 -12.54 11.38 6.14
C ILE A 32 -11.81 10.21 6.80
N VAL A 33 -11.41 9.20 6.03
CA VAL A 33 -10.68 8.04 6.55
C VAL A 33 -9.31 8.43 7.07
N PHE A 34 -8.53 9.21 6.30
CA PHE A 34 -7.18 9.63 6.71
C PHE A 34 -7.19 10.58 7.93
N GLU A 35 -8.22 11.40 8.08
CA GLU A 35 -8.43 12.30 9.23
C GLU A 35 -9.06 11.62 10.46
N SER A 36 -9.48 10.35 10.36
CA SER A 36 -10.20 9.64 11.43
C SER A 36 -9.39 9.42 12.72
N GLY A 37 -8.07 9.56 12.69
CA GLY A 37 -7.17 9.24 13.78
C GLY A 37 -6.97 7.74 14.02
N ILE A 38 -7.65 6.87 13.26
CA ILE A 38 -7.43 5.42 13.28
C ILE A 38 -6.06 5.14 12.63
N PRO A 39 -5.21 4.27 13.22
CA PRO A 39 -3.97 3.85 12.58
C PRO A 39 -4.22 3.27 11.18
N ILE A 40 -3.47 3.75 10.20
CA ILE A 40 -3.59 3.32 8.80
C ILE A 40 -2.25 2.79 8.31
N LYS A 41 -2.26 1.61 7.68
CA LYS A 41 -1.16 1.09 6.86
C LYS A 41 -1.49 1.38 5.39
N MET A 42 -0.70 2.25 4.75
CA MET A 42 -0.89 2.66 3.35
C MET A 42 0.11 1.95 2.43
N ALA A 43 -0.38 0.98 1.67
CA ALA A 43 0.34 0.38 0.54
C ALA A 43 0.03 1.18 -0.72
N GLY A 44 0.70 2.30 -0.91
CA GLY A 44 0.47 3.22 -2.02
C GLY A 44 1.08 2.73 -3.34
N LEU A 45 0.78 3.47 -4.41
CA LEU A 45 1.26 3.19 -5.76
C LEU A 45 2.79 3.16 -5.87
N ASN A 46 3.49 3.97 -5.07
CA ASN A 46 4.96 3.95 -4.97
C ASN A 46 5.50 2.59 -4.51
N LEU A 47 4.76 1.86 -3.67
CA LEU A 47 5.09 0.51 -3.26
C LEU A 47 4.69 -0.51 -4.34
N THR A 48 3.42 -0.46 -4.78
CA THR A 48 2.87 -1.48 -5.67
C THR A 48 3.55 -1.51 -7.04
N ARG A 49 4.14 -0.40 -7.48
CA ARG A 49 5.01 -0.34 -8.68
C ARG A 49 6.30 -1.16 -8.56
N GLN A 50 6.69 -1.55 -7.36
CA GLN A 50 7.85 -2.44 -7.13
C GLN A 50 7.46 -3.92 -7.27
N ASN A 51 6.15 -4.23 -7.29
CA ASN A 51 5.64 -5.59 -7.44
C ASN A 51 5.55 -5.94 -8.93
N HIS A 52 6.41 -6.86 -9.37
CA HIS A 52 6.43 -7.36 -10.73
C HIS A 52 6.14 -8.86 -10.74
N MET A 53 5.00 -9.23 -11.32
CA MET A 53 4.59 -10.62 -11.53
C MET A 53 4.65 -10.93 -13.02
N ASP A 54 5.17 -12.09 -13.37
CA ASP A 54 5.42 -12.54 -14.74
C ASP A 54 4.86 -13.95 -15.02
N MET A 55 5.16 -14.51 -16.20
CA MET A 55 4.70 -15.85 -16.58
C MET A 55 5.26 -16.96 -15.69
N ALA A 56 6.45 -16.79 -15.10
CA ALA A 56 6.98 -17.77 -14.16
C ALA A 56 6.15 -17.83 -12.87
N ASP A 57 5.61 -16.70 -12.43
CA ASP A 57 4.69 -16.63 -11.30
C ASP A 57 3.34 -17.34 -11.62
N VAL A 58 2.84 -17.20 -12.87
CA VAL A 58 1.65 -17.91 -13.34
C VAL A 58 1.88 -19.42 -13.29
N GLU A 59 3.03 -19.89 -13.78
CA GLU A 59 3.37 -21.31 -13.77
C GLU A 59 3.47 -21.86 -12.33
N GLN A 60 4.01 -21.08 -11.39
CA GLN A 60 4.07 -21.48 -9.99
C GLN A 60 2.68 -21.56 -9.36
N LEU A 61 1.79 -20.60 -9.61
CA LEU A 61 0.40 -20.64 -9.15
C LEU A 61 -0.32 -21.87 -9.71
N ARG A 62 -0.14 -22.17 -10.99
CA ARG A 62 -0.74 -23.35 -11.66
C ARG A 62 -0.20 -24.66 -11.08
N ALA A 63 1.09 -24.73 -10.72
CA ALA A 63 1.70 -25.88 -10.09
C ALA A 63 1.16 -26.17 -8.67
N ILE A 64 0.63 -25.15 -7.98
CA ILE A 64 -0.09 -25.34 -6.71
C ILE A 64 -1.34 -26.20 -6.92
N GLY A 65 -2.01 -26.02 -8.05
CA GLY A 65 -3.19 -26.75 -8.46
C GLY A 65 -4.44 -26.48 -7.62
N GLY A 66 -5.51 -27.18 -7.96
CA GLY A 66 -6.81 -27.01 -7.32
C GLY A 66 -7.50 -25.70 -7.71
N THR A 67 -8.77 -25.58 -7.32
CA THR A 67 -9.63 -24.47 -7.77
C THR A 67 -9.02 -23.08 -7.49
N VAL A 68 -8.34 -22.88 -6.35
CA VAL A 68 -7.78 -21.57 -5.99
C VAL A 68 -6.51 -21.28 -6.78
N GLY A 69 -5.61 -22.25 -6.90
CA GLY A 69 -4.37 -22.11 -7.66
C GLY A 69 -4.64 -21.87 -9.15
N ASP A 70 -5.52 -22.66 -9.74
CA ASP A 70 -5.90 -22.55 -11.15
C ASP A 70 -6.57 -21.18 -11.42
N PHE A 71 -7.51 -20.76 -10.57
CA PHE A 71 -8.19 -19.47 -10.69
C PHE A 71 -7.23 -18.29 -10.56
N ALA A 72 -6.32 -18.33 -9.58
CA ALA A 72 -5.31 -17.28 -9.39
C ALA A 72 -4.35 -17.22 -10.59
N ALA A 73 -3.94 -18.37 -11.12
CA ALA A 73 -3.11 -18.47 -12.31
C ALA A 73 -3.81 -17.89 -13.55
N ASP A 74 -5.09 -18.19 -13.76
CA ASP A 74 -5.85 -17.70 -14.92
C ASP A 74 -6.00 -16.16 -14.90
N ILE A 75 -6.30 -15.58 -13.74
CA ILE A 75 -6.37 -14.11 -13.58
C ILE A 75 -5.02 -13.46 -13.85
N LEU A 76 -3.95 -13.99 -13.27
CA LEU A 76 -2.62 -13.44 -13.45
C LEU A 76 -2.16 -13.57 -14.90
N GLU A 77 -2.39 -14.73 -15.53
CA GLU A 77 -2.06 -15.00 -16.92
C GLU A 77 -2.74 -14.00 -17.87
N PHE A 78 -4.03 -13.71 -17.66
CA PHE A 78 -4.76 -12.71 -18.44
C PHE A 78 -4.10 -11.34 -18.39
N SER A 79 -3.62 -10.93 -17.21
CA SER A 79 -2.95 -9.64 -17.04
C SER A 79 -1.55 -9.62 -17.64
N VAL A 80 -0.77 -10.68 -17.48
CA VAL A 80 0.61 -10.77 -17.97
C VAL A 80 0.67 -10.94 -19.49
N LYS A 81 -0.28 -11.63 -20.12
CA LYS A 81 -0.30 -11.81 -21.60
C LYS A 81 -0.39 -10.49 -22.39
N ASN A 82 -0.87 -9.43 -21.75
CA ASN A 82 -1.01 -8.11 -22.38
C ASN A 82 0.16 -7.15 -22.07
N SER A 83 1.13 -7.60 -21.26
CA SER A 83 2.35 -6.86 -20.89
C SER A 83 3.39 -7.85 -20.38
N ASP A 84 4.68 -7.50 -20.46
CA ASP A 84 5.76 -8.40 -20.01
C ASP A 84 5.66 -8.74 -18.52
N PHE A 85 5.03 -7.88 -17.74
CA PHE A 85 4.75 -8.07 -16.31
C PHE A 85 3.50 -7.30 -15.89
N THR A 86 2.97 -7.65 -14.75
CA THR A 86 1.86 -6.93 -14.10
C THR A 86 2.12 -6.74 -12.61
N SER A 87 1.41 -5.79 -12.00
CA SER A 87 1.40 -5.58 -10.55
C SER A 87 0.05 -5.97 -9.99
N ILE A 88 0.04 -6.84 -8.97
CA ILE A 88 -1.18 -7.17 -8.22
C ILE A 88 -1.26 -6.30 -6.95
N CYS A 89 -1.69 -5.06 -7.16
CA CYS A 89 -1.59 -3.98 -6.17
C CYS A 89 -2.25 -4.33 -4.82
N ASP A 90 -3.49 -4.82 -4.84
CA ASP A 90 -4.26 -5.10 -3.61
C ASP A 90 -3.64 -6.24 -2.80
N ALA A 91 -3.05 -7.23 -3.48
CA ALA A 91 -2.36 -8.32 -2.81
C ALA A 91 -1.13 -7.84 -2.01
N CYS A 92 -0.50 -6.71 -2.38
CA CYS A 92 0.61 -6.14 -1.62
C CYS A 92 0.15 -5.69 -0.21
N ALA A 93 -1.01 -5.05 -0.12
CA ALA A 93 -1.58 -4.65 1.16
C ALA A 93 -1.93 -5.88 2.01
N VAL A 94 -2.61 -6.88 1.42
CA VAL A 94 -2.97 -8.11 2.14
C VAL A 94 -1.72 -8.88 2.60
N ALA A 95 -0.69 -8.97 1.76
CA ALA A 95 0.56 -9.63 2.13
C ALA A 95 1.26 -8.93 3.30
N TRP A 96 1.25 -7.60 3.34
CA TRP A 96 1.76 -6.83 4.48
C TRP A 96 1.01 -7.15 5.78
N TRP A 97 -0.30 -7.33 5.71
CA TRP A 97 -1.09 -7.73 6.88
C TRP A 97 -0.78 -9.15 7.34
N VAL A 98 -0.49 -10.05 6.41
CA VAL A 98 -0.15 -11.47 6.71
C VAL A 98 1.25 -11.59 7.30
N ASP A 99 2.21 -10.82 6.77
CA ASP A 99 3.62 -10.84 7.16
C ASP A 99 4.27 -9.46 7.00
N ASP A 100 4.56 -8.80 8.11
CA ASP A 100 5.17 -7.47 8.11
C ASP A 100 6.53 -7.41 7.39
N ARG A 101 7.24 -8.55 7.26
CA ARG A 101 8.53 -8.65 6.56
C ARG A 101 8.45 -8.42 5.05
N VAL A 102 7.26 -8.40 4.48
CA VAL A 102 7.05 -8.01 3.08
C VAL A 102 7.44 -6.55 2.85
N ILE A 103 7.31 -5.71 3.88
CA ILE A 103 7.73 -4.31 3.83
C ILE A 103 9.07 -4.17 4.54
N THR A 104 10.10 -3.79 3.78
CA THR A 104 11.45 -3.61 4.31
C THR A 104 11.70 -2.21 4.86
N LYS A 105 10.87 -1.24 4.43
CA LYS A 105 10.91 0.12 4.96
C LYS A 105 9.53 0.75 4.94
N SER A 106 9.13 1.31 6.05
CA SER A 106 7.94 2.15 6.19
C SER A 106 8.27 3.44 6.93
N ILE A 107 7.45 4.44 6.75
CA ILE A 107 7.57 5.75 7.41
C ILE A 107 6.23 6.12 8.00
N ARG A 108 6.19 6.38 9.30
CA ARG A 108 4.99 6.88 9.97
C ARG A 108 4.93 8.40 9.87
N THR A 109 3.89 8.91 9.23
CA THR A 109 3.74 10.35 9.00
C THR A 109 2.27 10.77 8.90
N GLN A 110 2.04 12.08 8.89
CA GLN A 110 0.75 12.63 8.50
C GLN A 110 0.56 12.49 6.98
N VAL A 111 -0.61 12.05 6.58
CA VAL A 111 -1.03 12.02 5.17
C VAL A 111 -2.38 12.70 5.06
N ASP A 112 -2.44 13.75 4.25
CA ASP A 112 -3.65 14.48 3.94
C ASP A 112 -4.12 14.14 2.51
N VAL A 113 -5.41 14.33 2.23
CA VAL A 113 -5.96 14.13 0.89
C VAL A 113 -6.40 15.48 0.32
N GLU A 114 -5.85 15.83 -0.84
CA GLU A 114 -6.22 17.06 -1.54
C GLU A 114 -7.55 16.90 -2.27
N THR A 115 -8.54 17.73 -1.93
CA THR A 115 -9.90 17.64 -2.47
C THR A 115 -10.32 18.81 -3.36
N LYS A 116 -9.52 19.89 -3.45
CA LYS A 116 -9.91 21.15 -4.10
C LYS A 116 -8.98 21.61 -5.22
N GLY A 117 -7.71 21.17 -5.20
CA GLY A 117 -6.68 21.64 -6.12
C GLY A 117 -7.00 21.27 -7.57
N GLU A 118 -6.87 22.21 -8.50
CA GLU A 118 -7.12 22.02 -9.92
C GLU A 118 -6.27 20.88 -10.51
N PHE A 119 -4.99 20.79 -10.11
CA PHE A 119 -4.04 19.79 -10.63
C PHE A 119 -3.74 18.65 -9.64
N THR A 120 -4.15 18.80 -8.38
CA THR A 120 -3.74 17.93 -7.28
C THR A 120 -4.91 17.22 -6.58
N ARG A 121 -6.14 17.43 -7.03
CA ARG A 121 -7.31 16.74 -6.50
C ARG A 121 -7.08 15.21 -6.50
N GLY A 122 -7.30 14.56 -5.35
CA GLY A 122 -7.05 13.15 -5.13
C GLY A 122 -5.59 12.78 -4.80
N MET A 123 -4.69 13.76 -4.70
CA MET A 123 -3.31 13.52 -4.25
C MET A 123 -3.29 13.21 -2.75
N THR A 124 -2.55 12.18 -2.37
CA THR A 124 -2.16 11.97 -0.97
C THR A 124 -0.90 12.77 -0.68
N VAL A 125 -1.02 13.74 0.22
CA VAL A 125 0.06 14.66 0.60
C VAL A 125 0.73 14.13 1.86
N CYS A 126 1.85 13.45 1.70
CA CYS A 126 2.63 12.92 2.81
C CYS A 126 3.56 13.99 3.39
N ASP A 127 3.59 14.13 4.70
CA ASP A 127 4.49 15.07 5.35
C ASP A 127 5.90 14.49 5.54
N TRP A 128 6.79 14.82 4.61
CA TRP A 128 8.18 14.35 4.62
C TRP A 128 9.15 15.29 5.35
N ARG A 129 8.69 16.36 5.94
CA ARG A 129 9.57 17.38 6.54
C ARG A 129 10.51 16.85 7.60
N ASP A 130 10.10 15.84 8.36
CA ASP A 130 10.94 15.21 9.39
C ASP A 130 12.00 14.24 8.82
N PHE A 131 11.86 13.83 7.56
CA PHE A 131 12.70 12.81 6.93
C PHE A 131 13.63 13.36 5.85
N MET A 132 13.42 14.61 5.46
CA MET A 132 14.36 15.32 4.58
C MET A 132 15.49 15.81 5.47
N GLY A 133 16.66 15.16 5.36
CA GLY A 133 17.86 15.49 6.12
C GLY A 133 18.09 17.01 6.18
N THR A 134 18.25 17.54 7.36
CA THR A 134 18.36 18.97 7.62
C THR A 134 19.77 19.34 7.99
N ASP A 135 20.21 20.47 7.44
CA ASP A 135 21.33 21.25 7.96
C ASP A 135 20.99 21.62 9.43
N PRO A 136 21.91 21.39 10.40
CA PRO A 136 21.70 21.72 11.82
C PRO A 136 21.25 23.17 12.06
N GLU A 137 21.67 24.12 11.21
CA GLU A 137 21.23 25.53 11.32
C GLU A 137 19.75 25.74 10.92
N GLN A 138 19.23 24.86 10.07
CA GLN A 138 17.82 24.87 9.68
C GLN A 138 16.92 24.20 10.73
N GLU A 139 17.45 23.31 11.55
CA GLU A 139 16.71 22.59 12.59
C GLU A 139 16.16 23.55 13.67
N ILE A 140 16.95 24.55 14.06
CA ILE A 140 16.55 25.57 15.06
C ILE A 140 15.39 26.45 14.53
N SER A 141 15.38 26.78 13.26
CA SER A 141 14.30 27.57 12.65
C SER A 141 13.05 26.73 12.39
N ARG A 142 13.20 25.44 12.11
CA ARG A 142 12.11 24.46 11.97
C ARG A 142 11.34 24.28 13.27
N GLU A 143 12.04 24.10 14.38
CA GLU A 143 11.42 23.86 15.68
C GLU A 143 10.49 25.01 16.09
N LYS A 144 10.84 26.26 15.79
CA LYS A 144 10.03 27.43 16.11
C LYS A 144 8.87 27.69 15.14
N CYS A 145 9.05 27.42 13.85
CA CYS A 145 8.06 27.78 12.83
C CYS A 145 7.09 26.62 12.50
N TRP A 146 7.52 25.38 12.57
CA TRP A 146 6.81 24.23 12.02
C TRP A 146 6.18 23.29 13.04
N ASN A 147 6.70 23.21 14.26
CA ASN A 147 6.06 22.43 15.32
C ASN A 147 4.60 22.86 15.60
N LYS A 148 4.26 24.09 15.27
CA LYS A 148 2.88 24.60 15.34
C LYS A 148 1.92 23.89 14.38
N TYR A 149 2.43 23.30 13.31
CA TYR A 149 1.65 22.60 12.27
C TYR A 149 1.92 21.10 12.23
N LYS A 150 2.68 20.58 13.19
CA LYS A 150 2.99 19.15 13.28
C LYS A 150 1.83 18.43 13.92
N THR A 151 1.20 17.55 13.16
CA THR A 151 0.28 16.55 13.68
C THR A 151 1.02 15.22 13.83
N SER A 152 0.76 14.50 14.91
CA SER A 152 1.27 13.13 15.04
C SER A 152 0.59 12.27 13.97
N GLY A 153 1.34 11.84 12.96
CA GLY A 153 0.82 11.05 11.86
C GLY A 153 0.29 9.70 12.33
N ASN A 154 -0.92 9.36 11.89
CA ASN A 154 -1.55 8.06 12.12
C ASN A 154 -1.33 7.09 10.95
N VAL A 155 -0.62 7.50 9.90
CA VAL A 155 -0.42 6.70 8.69
C VAL A 155 0.99 6.14 8.63
N GLU A 156 1.10 4.84 8.52
CA GLU A 156 2.34 4.13 8.18
C GLU A 156 2.38 3.92 6.67
N VAL A 157 3.27 4.65 6.00
CA VAL A 157 3.43 4.61 4.55
C VAL A 157 4.50 3.61 4.18
N ALA A 158 4.14 2.58 3.42
CA ALA A 158 5.10 1.60 2.91
C ALA A 158 5.95 2.21 1.79
N MET A 159 7.29 2.08 1.91
CA MET A 159 8.25 2.68 0.99
C MET A 159 9.04 1.65 0.19
N GLU A 160 9.46 0.57 0.81
CA GLU A 160 10.27 -0.48 0.17
C GLU A 160 9.65 -1.86 0.39
N PHE A 161 9.81 -2.71 -0.61
CA PHE A 161 9.09 -3.96 -0.78
C PHE A 161 10.04 -5.14 -1.04
N ASP A 162 9.88 -6.24 -0.30
CA ASP A 162 10.58 -7.50 -0.56
C ASP A 162 9.74 -8.36 -1.51
N GLN A 163 10.05 -8.29 -2.81
CA GLN A 163 9.38 -9.05 -3.86
C GLN A 163 9.47 -10.57 -3.64
N LYS A 164 10.60 -11.06 -3.13
CA LYS A 164 10.78 -12.49 -2.87
C LYS A 164 9.86 -12.93 -1.73
N ARG A 165 9.86 -12.18 -0.63
CA ARG A 165 9.01 -12.49 0.52
C ARG A 165 7.52 -12.40 0.18
N PHE A 166 7.16 -11.42 -0.65
CA PHE A 166 5.80 -11.31 -1.16
C PHE A 166 5.37 -12.58 -1.92
N ARG A 167 6.19 -13.07 -2.85
CA ARG A 167 5.92 -14.31 -3.59
C ARG A 167 5.74 -15.49 -2.66
N GLU A 168 6.61 -15.66 -1.67
CA GLU A 168 6.49 -16.71 -0.65
C GLU A 168 5.14 -16.63 0.06
N VAL A 169 4.77 -15.44 0.55
CA VAL A 169 3.48 -15.23 1.24
C VAL A 169 2.29 -15.51 0.31
N LEU A 170 2.35 -15.05 -0.94
CA LEU A 170 1.28 -15.26 -1.92
C LEU A 170 1.10 -16.75 -2.21
N PHE A 171 2.17 -17.46 -2.57
CA PHE A 171 2.10 -18.86 -2.96
C PHE A 171 1.74 -19.77 -1.79
N ASP A 172 2.29 -19.52 -0.60
CA ASP A 172 1.90 -20.23 0.62
C ASP A 172 0.42 -20.01 0.94
N THR A 173 -0.06 -18.79 0.72
CA THR A 173 -1.45 -18.40 0.94
C THR A 173 -2.40 -19.14 0.01
N VAL A 174 -2.10 -19.14 -1.27
CA VAL A 174 -2.90 -19.82 -2.31
C VAL A 174 -2.85 -21.35 -2.11
N GLY A 175 -1.68 -21.89 -1.73
CA GLY A 175 -1.48 -23.33 -1.53
C GLY A 175 -2.06 -23.92 -0.23
N THR A 176 -2.40 -23.07 0.73
CA THR A 176 -2.73 -23.53 2.08
C THR A 176 -4.22 -23.36 2.39
N LYS A 177 -4.92 -24.47 2.69
CA LYS A 177 -6.25 -24.45 3.34
C LYS A 177 -6.26 -23.74 4.72
N LYS A 178 -5.10 -23.29 5.24
CA LYS A 178 -4.90 -22.73 6.59
C LYS A 178 -5.36 -21.29 6.78
N ILE A 179 -5.60 -20.53 5.73
CA ILE A 179 -6.02 -19.11 5.85
C ILE A 179 -7.43 -18.98 6.42
N MET A 180 -8.31 -19.92 6.14
CA MET A 180 -9.64 -19.97 6.77
C MET A 180 -9.59 -19.94 8.30
N TYR A 181 -8.51 -20.43 8.93
CA TYR A 181 -8.36 -20.44 10.39
C TYR A 181 -7.95 -19.10 11.00
N LYS A 182 -7.20 -18.26 10.30
CA LYS A 182 -6.85 -16.90 10.79
C LYS A 182 -8.06 -15.96 10.70
N PHE A 183 -8.81 -16.02 9.62
CA PHE A 183 -10.08 -15.29 9.48
C PHE A 183 -11.14 -15.73 10.50
N ALA A 184 -11.26 -17.02 10.77
CA ALA A 184 -12.20 -17.53 11.76
C ALA A 184 -11.88 -17.11 13.21
N LYS A 185 -10.64 -16.75 13.52
CA LYS A 185 -10.28 -16.18 14.84
C LYS A 185 -10.64 -14.71 14.98
N LEU A 186 -10.72 -13.96 13.89
CA LEU A 186 -11.10 -12.54 13.89
C LEU A 186 -12.62 -12.32 13.95
N THR A 187 -13.42 -13.31 13.52
CA THR A 187 -14.90 -13.25 13.58
C THR A 187 -15.48 -13.70 14.93
N LYS A 188 -14.64 -14.09 15.90
CA LYS A 188 -15.08 -14.32 17.28
C LYS A 188 -14.87 -13.06 18.13
N ILE A 189 -15.47 -11.96 17.73
CA ILE A 189 -15.77 -10.85 18.64
C ILE A 189 -17.27 -10.98 18.92
N SER A 190 -17.56 -11.63 20.03
CA SER A 190 -18.87 -11.60 20.68
C SER A 190 -19.01 -10.27 21.44
#